data_b22f750a228ce5755cf34c3e6e29103f
#
_entry.id   b22f750a228ce5755cf34c3e6e29103f
#
_cell.length_a   1.000
_cell.length_b   1.000
_cell.length_c   1.000
_cell.angle_alpha   90.00
_cell.angle_beta   90.00
_cell.angle_gamma   90.00
#
_symmetry.space_group_name_H-M   'P 1'
#
loop_
_entity.id
_entity.type
_entity.pdbx_description
1 polymer ?
#
loop_
_entity_poly.entity_id
_entity_poly.type
_entity_poly.pdbx_seq_one_letter_code
_entity_poly.pdbx_strand_id
1 'polypeptide(L)'
;MTPDQIELVQQSFAKVAPISEQASVLFYDRLFEVAPSVRAMFPDDMTEQRKKLMATLAVVVNGLTNLEAVLPAASALAKRHVSYGAKPEHYPVVGGVLLWTLEKGLGEGWTPEVASAWTAAYGTLSGYMISEAYGSAQAAE
;
A
#
# COMPACT_ATOMS: atom_id res chain seq x y z
N MET A 1 4.26 2.17 -15.17
CA MET A 1 5.04 3.26 -14.53
C MET A 1 6.26 3.59 -15.37
N THR A 2 6.58 4.87 -15.43
CA THR A 2 7.82 5.32 -16.09
C THR A 2 9.01 5.19 -15.11
N PRO A 3 10.25 5.14 -15.64
CA PRO A 3 11.43 5.16 -14.75
C PRO A 3 11.47 6.36 -13.82
N ASP A 4 11.01 7.52 -14.29
CA ASP A 4 10.95 8.73 -13.46
C ASP A 4 9.97 8.57 -12.30
N GLN A 5 8.83 7.95 -12.54
CA GLN A 5 7.84 7.68 -11.49
C GLN A 5 8.40 6.71 -10.45
N ILE A 6 9.09 5.66 -10.89
CA ILE A 6 9.72 4.70 -9.98
C ILE A 6 10.74 5.42 -9.10
N GLU A 7 11.57 6.27 -9.67
CA GLU A 7 12.57 7.03 -8.92
C GLU A 7 11.91 7.94 -7.88
N LEU A 8 10.83 8.64 -8.25
CA LEU A 8 10.10 9.51 -7.32
C LEU A 8 9.53 8.72 -6.15
N VAL A 9 8.96 7.54 -6.41
CA VAL A 9 8.44 6.69 -5.34
C VAL A 9 9.57 6.24 -4.42
N GLN A 10 10.68 5.76 -4.98
CA GLN A 10 11.79 5.26 -4.18
C GLN A 10 12.46 6.36 -3.36
N GLN A 11 12.68 7.53 -3.94
CA GLN A 11 13.29 8.66 -3.25
C GLN A 11 12.40 9.20 -2.13
N SER A 12 11.10 9.33 -2.40
CA SER A 12 10.16 9.82 -1.39
C SER A 12 10.01 8.80 -0.25
N PHE A 13 9.96 7.51 -0.56
CA PHE A 13 9.90 6.48 0.47
C PHE A 13 11.14 6.48 1.36
N ALA A 14 12.32 6.75 0.79
CA ALA A 14 13.55 6.86 1.55
C ALA A 14 13.48 7.97 2.61
N LYS A 15 12.71 9.02 2.36
CA LYS A 15 12.49 10.08 3.34
C LYS A 15 11.50 9.69 4.43
N VAL A 16 10.59 8.77 4.14
CA VAL A 16 9.59 8.29 5.11
C VAL A 16 10.17 7.16 5.97
N ALA A 17 11.10 6.37 5.44
CA ALA A 17 11.66 5.22 6.15
C ALA A 17 12.18 5.55 7.55
N PRO A 18 12.90 6.68 7.78
CA PRO A 18 13.36 7.03 9.13
C PRO A 18 12.24 7.32 10.12
N ILE A 19 11.04 7.68 9.63
CA ILE A 19 9.87 7.93 10.47
C ILE A 19 8.80 6.86 10.27
N SER A 20 9.21 5.65 9.90
CA SER A 20 8.29 4.58 9.55
C SER A 20 7.33 4.22 10.69
N GLU A 21 7.79 4.22 11.93
CA GLU A 21 6.93 3.94 13.08
C GLU A 21 5.79 4.96 13.18
N GLN A 22 6.12 6.24 13.10
CA GLN A 22 5.14 7.31 13.15
C GLN A 22 4.20 7.27 11.97
N ALA A 23 4.74 7.00 10.77
CA ALA A 23 3.94 6.89 9.54
C ALA A 23 2.95 5.74 9.64
N SER A 24 3.36 4.60 10.19
CA SER A 24 2.47 3.45 10.33
C SER A 24 1.34 3.71 11.33
N VAL A 25 1.62 4.44 12.40
CA VAL A 25 0.58 4.86 13.35
C VAL A 25 -0.43 5.77 12.67
N LEU A 26 0.04 6.77 11.92
CA LEU A 26 -0.83 7.67 11.17
C LEU A 26 -1.70 6.90 10.18
N PHE A 27 -1.12 5.94 9.48
CA PHE A 27 -1.83 5.13 8.49
C PHE A 27 -3.00 4.38 9.13
N TYR A 28 -2.75 3.61 10.18
CA TYR A 28 -3.80 2.78 10.78
C TYR A 28 -4.83 3.62 11.54
N ASP A 29 -4.42 4.68 12.21
CA ASP A 29 -5.36 5.58 12.86
C ASP A 29 -6.32 6.19 11.85
N ARG A 30 -5.80 6.64 10.71
CA ARG A 30 -6.63 7.20 9.65
C ARG A 30 -7.52 6.14 9.01
N LEU A 31 -6.97 4.94 8.77
CA LEU A 31 -7.75 3.86 8.18
C LEU A 31 -8.97 3.52 9.05
N PHE A 32 -8.79 3.41 10.35
CA PHE A 32 -9.89 3.08 11.26
C PHE A 32 -10.85 4.24 11.44
N GLU A 33 -10.42 5.47 11.19
CA GLU A 33 -11.29 6.64 11.20
C GLU A 33 -12.20 6.68 9.96
N VAL A 34 -11.65 6.44 8.77
CA VAL A 34 -12.43 6.50 7.52
C VAL A 34 -13.18 5.21 7.22
N ALA A 35 -12.75 4.09 7.78
CA ALA A 35 -13.37 2.78 7.57
C ALA A 35 -13.42 1.99 8.88
N PRO A 36 -14.24 2.41 9.86
CA PRO A 36 -14.27 1.76 11.17
C PRO A 36 -14.55 0.26 11.12
N SER A 37 -15.30 -0.18 10.11
CA SER A 37 -15.66 -1.60 9.97
C SER A 37 -14.45 -2.52 9.75
N VAL A 38 -13.34 -2.01 9.21
CA VAL A 38 -12.17 -2.85 8.98
C VAL A 38 -11.37 -3.12 10.26
N ARG A 39 -11.64 -2.38 11.34
CA ARG A 39 -10.91 -2.58 12.60
C ARG A 39 -11.00 -4.02 13.09
N ALA A 40 -12.15 -4.66 12.89
CA ALA A 40 -12.38 -6.05 13.32
C ALA A 40 -11.49 -7.06 12.59
N MET A 41 -10.90 -6.69 11.46
CA MET A 41 -9.98 -7.56 10.71
C MET A 41 -8.59 -7.60 11.31
N PHE A 42 -8.31 -6.76 12.31
CA PHE A 42 -6.98 -6.60 12.89
C PHE A 42 -6.98 -6.98 14.37
N PRO A 43 -5.80 -7.40 14.90
CA PRO A 43 -5.70 -7.70 16.33
C PRO A 43 -5.75 -6.41 17.18
N ASP A 44 -5.98 -6.57 18.47
CA ASP A 44 -5.99 -5.44 19.40
C ASP A 44 -4.62 -4.76 19.45
N ASP A 45 -3.56 -5.56 19.53
CA ASP A 45 -2.19 -5.04 19.51
C ASP A 45 -1.70 -4.94 18.06
N MET A 46 -1.50 -3.71 17.61
CA MET A 46 -1.13 -3.40 16.22
C MET A 46 0.38 -3.31 15.99
N THR A 47 1.20 -3.55 17.03
CA THR A 47 2.65 -3.36 16.94
C THR A 47 3.27 -4.13 15.78
N GLU A 48 2.98 -5.43 15.70
CA GLU A 48 3.53 -6.27 14.63
C GLU A 48 2.94 -5.92 13.27
N GLN A 49 1.66 -5.58 13.23
CA GLN A 49 0.99 -5.21 11.99
C GLN A 49 1.59 -3.94 11.39
N ARG A 50 1.90 -2.95 12.23
CA ARG A 50 2.54 -1.72 11.78
C ARG A 50 3.92 -2.01 11.18
N LYS A 51 4.70 -2.88 11.82
CA LYS A 51 6.01 -3.28 11.29
C LYS A 51 5.87 -3.99 9.95
N LYS A 52 4.90 -4.89 9.82
CA LYS A 52 4.65 -5.64 8.58
C LYS A 52 4.29 -4.70 7.43
N LEU A 53 3.46 -3.69 7.70
CA LEU A 53 3.09 -2.70 6.69
C LEU A 53 4.34 -2.04 6.10
N MET A 54 5.19 -1.51 6.97
CA MET A 54 6.37 -0.76 6.51
C MET A 54 7.38 -1.67 5.83
N ALA A 55 7.56 -2.89 6.33
CA ALA A 55 8.45 -3.87 5.70
C ALA A 55 7.94 -4.27 4.32
N THR A 56 6.65 -4.48 4.18
CA THR A 56 6.02 -4.83 2.89
C THR A 56 6.15 -3.69 1.90
N LEU A 57 5.88 -2.46 2.33
CA LEU A 57 6.06 -1.30 1.48
C LEU A 57 7.51 -1.17 0.99
N ALA A 58 8.47 -1.39 1.88
CA ALA A 58 9.88 -1.34 1.52
C ALA A 58 10.22 -2.37 0.42
N VAL A 59 9.73 -3.59 0.57
CA VAL A 59 9.95 -4.65 -0.43
C VAL A 59 9.38 -4.24 -1.79
N VAL A 60 8.14 -3.75 -1.80
CA VAL A 60 7.47 -3.36 -3.05
C VAL A 60 8.18 -2.17 -3.69
N VAL A 61 8.48 -1.14 -2.90
CA VAL A 61 9.13 0.08 -3.42
C VAL A 61 10.49 -0.24 -4.01
N ASN A 62 11.30 -1.01 -3.29
CA ASN A 62 12.62 -1.39 -3.77
C ASN A 62 12.56 -2.33 -4.98
N GLY A 63 11.46 -3.06 -5.14
CA GLY A 63 11.26 -3.98 -6.25
C GLY A 63 10.61 -3.36 -7.48
N LEU A 64 10.29 -2.07 -7.47
CA LEU A 64 9.63 -1.43 -8.62
C LEU A 64 10.48 -1.45 -9.88
N THR A 65 11.79 -1.51 -9.76
CA THR A 65 12.70 -1.64 -10.90
C THR A 65 12.74 -3.06 -11.47
N ASN A 66 12.18 -4.03 -10.74
CA ASN A 66 12.11 -5.42 -11.18
C ASN A 66 10.78 -6.02 -10.67
N LEU A 67 9.67 -5.59 -11.26
CA LEU A 67 8.34 -6.01 -10.84
C LEU A 67 8.14 -7.52 -10.89
N GLU A 68 8.77 -8.20 -11.85
CA GLU A 68 8.62 -9.66 -11.97
C GLU A 68 9.08 -10.37 -10.71
N ALA A 69 10.09 -9.84 -10.02
CA ALA A 69 10.57 -10.42 -8.78
C ALA A 69 9.61 -10.17 -7.61
N VAL A 70 8.79 -9.10 -7.70
CA VAL A 70 7.83 -8.74 -6.65
C VAL A 70 6.50 -9.47 -6.82
N LEU A 71 6.12 -9.84 -8.06
CA LEU A 71 4.80 -10.40 -8.34
C LEU A 71 4.45 -11.64 -7.52
N PRO A 72 5.35 -12.63 -7.31
CA PRO A 72 5.01 -13.77 -6.45
C PRO A 72 4.67 -13.37 -5.02
N ALA A 73 5.40 -12.43 -4.45
CA ALA A 73 5.14 -11.91 -3.10
C ALA A 73 3.81 -11.17 -3.05
N ALA A 74 3.50 -10.38 -4.07
CA ALA A 74 2.24 -9.66 -4.17
C ALA A 74 1.06 -10.61 -4.32
N SER A 75 1.21 -11.68 -5.08
CA SER A 75 0.18 -12.71 -5.24
C SER A 75 -0.12 -13.40 -3.90
N ALA A 76 0.92 -13.79 -3.16
CA ALA A 76 0.77 -14.40 -1.85
C ALA A 76 0.11 -13.44 -0.85
N LEU A 77 0.48 -12.17 -0.91
CA LEU A 77 -0.10 -11.12 -0.07
C LEU A 77 -1.60 -10.94 -0.37
N ALA A 78 -1.96 -10.92 -1.65
CA ALA A 78 -3.35 -10.80 -2.07
C ALA A 78 -4.21 -11.94 -1.52
N LYS A 79 -3.70 -13.16 -1.61
CA LYS A 79 -4.40 -14.35 -1.09
C LYS A 79 -4.57 -14.29 0.42
N ARG A 80 -3.56 -13.81 1.15
CA ARG A 80 -3.68 -13.61 2.59
C ARG A 80 -4.72 -12.56 2.93
N HIS A 81 -4.84 -11.49 2.14
CA HIS A 81 -5.86 -10.47 2.34
C HIS A 81 -7.27 -11.05 2.24
N VAL A 82 -7.50 -11.97 1.31
CA VAL A 82 -8.78 -12.67 1.20
C VAL A 82 -9.10 -13.39 2.50
N SER A 83 -8.12 -14.09 3.07
CA SER A 83 -8.33 -14.83 4.32
C SER A 83 -8.59 -13.91 5.53
N TYR A 84 -8.17 -12.63 5.44
CA TYR A 84 -8.48 -11.63 6.47
C TYR A 84 -9.86 -11.01 6.31
N GLY A 85 -10.56 -11.32 5.23
CA GLY A 85 -11.87 -10.74 4.93
C GLY A 85 -11.81 -9.50 4.06
N ALA A 86 -10.65 -9.15 3.50
CA ALA A 86 -10.52 -8.01 2.61
C ALA A 86 -11.30 -8.22 1.32
N LYS A 87 -11.90 -7.14 0.81
CA LYS A 87 -12.70 -7.14 -0.42
C LYS A 87 -12.11 -6.16 -1.42
N PRO A 88 -12.42 -6.29 -2.73
CA PRO A 88 -11.89 -5.36 -3.72
C PRO A 88 -12.15 -3.88 -3.39
N GLU A 89 -13.32 -3.57 -2.83
CA GLU A 89 -13.67 -2.19 -2.49
C GLU A 89 -12.84 -1.59 -1.36
N HIS A 90 -12.10 -2.42 -0.61
CA HIS A 90 -11.20 -1.93 0.43
C HIS A 90 -9.92 -1.34 -0.15
N TYR A 91 -9.49 -1.77 -1.34
CA TYR A 91 -8.23 -1.33 -1.94
C TYR A 91 -8.19 0.17 -2.22
N PRO A 92 -9.23 0.79 -2.81
CA PRO A 92 -9.22 2.24 -2.99
C PRO A 92 -9.18 3.00 -1.68
N VAL A 93 -9.84 2.52 -0.64
CA VAL A 93 -9.84 3.14 0.68
C VAL A 93 -8.43 3.13 1.27
N VAL A 94 -7.78 1.97 1.24
CA VAL A 94 -6.41 1.82 1.73
C VAL A 94 -5.45 2.70 0.93
N GLY A 95 -5.63 2.77 -0.39
CA GLY A 95 -4.82 3.63 -1.25
C GLY A 95 -4.94 5.10 -0.88
N GLY A 96 -6.15 5.56 -0.64
CA GLY A 96 -6.38 6.94 -0.21
C GLY A 96 -5.72 7.24 1.13
N VAL A 97 -5.81 6.32 2.08
CA VAL A 97 -5.18 6.47 3.38
C VAL A 97 -3.66 6.47 3.25
N LEU A 98 -3.11 5.61 2.40
CA LEU A 98 -1.66 5.55 2.17
C LEU A 98 -1.15 6.88 1.61
N LEU A 99 -1.80 7.42 0.59
CA LEU A 99 -1.41 8.70 0.01
C LEU A 99 -1.50 9.83 1.02
N TRP A 100 -2.56 9.85 1.82
CA TRP A 100 -2.73 10.83 2.90
C TRP A 100 -1.58 10.74 3.92
N THR A 101 -1.20 9.53 4.30
CA THR A 101 -0.11 9.28 5.24
C THR A 101 1.23 9.80 4.70
N LEU A 102 1.50 9.51 3.42
CA LEU A 102 2.72 9.97 2.77
C LEU A 102 2.77 11.48 2.66
N GLU A 103 1.63 12.12 2.36
CA GLU A 103 1.55 13.58 2.32
C GLU A 103 1.91 14.18 3.67
N LYS A 104 1.37 13.62 4.75
CA LYS A 104 1.67 14.10 6.11
C LYS A 104 3.13 13.89 6.48
N GLY A 105 3.69 12.75 6.12
CA GLY A 105 5.08 12.42 6.42
C GLY A 105 6.11 13.23 5.63
N LEU A 106 5.78 13.55 4.37
CA LEU A 106 6.69 14.25 3.47
C LEU A 106 6.57 15.77 3.54
N GLY A 107 5.39 16.28 3.94
CA GLY A 107 5.17 17.71 3.98
C GLY A 107 5.45 18.38 2.64
N GLU A 108 6.43 19.27 2.58
CA GLU A 108 6.80 19.99 1.36
C GLU A 108 7.37 19.06 0.28
N GLY A 109 7.87 17.89 0.66
CA GLY A 109 8.33 16.88 -0.29
C GLY A 109 7.20 16.19 -1.06
N TRP A 110 5.95 16.39 -0.66
CA TRP A 110 4.79 15.86 -1.36
C TRP A 110 4.37 16.83 -2.47
N THR A 111 4.75 16.50 -3.70
CA THR A 111 4.46 17.31 -4.88
C THR A 111 3.43 16.62 -5.74
N PRO A 112 2.80 17.32 -6.71
CA PRO A 112 1.89 16.68 -7.65
C PRO A 112 2.54 15.51 -8.41
N GLU A 113 3.82 15.62 -8.73
CA GLU A 113 4.56 14.57 -9.43
C GLU A 113 4.74 13.34 -8.53
N VAL A 114 5.07 13.54 -7.26
CA VAL A 114 5.20 12.47 -6.27
C VAL A 114 3.84 11.80 -6.06
N ALA A 115 2.78 12.59 -5.91
CA ALA A 115 1.43 12.06 -5.75
C ALA A 115 1.01 11.19 -6.94
N SER A 116 1.29 11.67 -8.16
CA SER A 116 0.99 10.93 -9.38
C SER A 116 1.77 9.61 -9.44
N ALA A 117 3.05 9.65 -9.08
CA ALA A 117 3.90 8.46 -9.06
C ALA A 117 3.39 7.41 -8.09
N TRP A 118 3.04 7.81 -6.87
CA TRP A 118 2.49 6.89 -5.87
C TRP A 118 1.12 6.34 -6.27
N THR A 119 0.28 7.17 -6.91
CA THR A 119 -1.01 6.73 -7.41
C THR A 119 -0.83 5.64 -8.47
N ALA A 120 0.13 5.83 -9.39
CA ALA A 120 0.44 4.83 -10.41
C ALA A 120 0.99 3.55 -9.79
N ALA A 121 1.89 3.66 -8.81
CA ALA A 121 2.48 2.50 -8.13
C ALA A 121 1.42 1.71 -7.39
N TYR A 122 0.60 2.38 -6.61
CA TYR A 122 -0.46 1.72 -5.85
C TYR A 122 -1.49 1.09 -6.78
N GLY A 123 -1.87 1.79 -7.85
CA GLY A 123 -2.83 1.28 -8.83
C GLY A 123 -2.33 0.01 -9.50
N THR A 124 -1.05 -0.03 -9.87
CA THR A 124 -0.45 -1.22 -10.46
C THR A 124 -0.46 -2.39 -9.48
N LEU A 125 -0.03 -2.15 -8.24
CA LEU A 125 0.03 -3.20 -7.23
C LEU A 125 -1.36 -3.68 -6.85
N SER A 126 -2.29 -2.78 -6.54
CA SER A 126 -3.63 -3.16 -6.12
C SER A 126 -4.40 -3.85 -7.23
N GLY A 127 -4.25 -3.39 -8.46
CA GLY A 127 -4.85 -4.03 -9.62
C GLY A 127 -4.37 -5.47 -9.78
N TYR A 128 -3.06 -5.70 -9.65
CA TYR A 128 -2.50 -7.03 -9.70
C TYR A 128 -3.02 -7.90 -8.55
N MET A 129 -3.04 -7.37 -7.33
CA MET A 129 -3.52 -8.12 -6.17
C MET A 129 -5.00 -8.50 -6.30
N ILE A 130 -5.83 -7.57 -6.76
CA ILE A 130 -7.26 -7.85 -6.99
C ILE A 130 -7.40 -8.94 -8.06
N SER A 131 -6.66 -8.84 -9.14
CA SER A 131 -6.68 -9.83 -10.22
C SER A 131 -6.30 -11.22 -9.71
N GLU A 132 -5.25 -11.32 -8.89
CA GLU A 132 -4.80 -12.61 -8.35
C GLU A 132 -5.76 -13.19 -7.32
N ALA A 133 -6.40 -12.35 -6.52
CA ALA A 133 -7.31 -12.80 -5.47
C ALA A 133 -8.71 -13.10 -5.99
N TYR A 134 -9.22 -12.29 -6.96
CA TYR A 134 -10.62 -12.35 -7.40
C TYR A 134 -10.77 -12.43 -8.92
N GLY A 135 -9.67 -12.35 -9.66
CA GLY A 135 -9.68 -12.10 -11.10
C GLY A 135 -10.55 -13.04 -11.91
N SER A 136 -10.46 -14.35 -11.65
CA SER A 136 -11.24 -15.34 -12.41
C SER A 136 -12.74 -15.14 -12.25
N ALA A 137 -13.19 -14.86 -11.03
CA ALA A 137 -14.60 -14.62 -10.75
C ALA A 137 -15.06 -13.32 -11.40
N GLN A 138 -14.25 -12.27 -11.33
CA GLN A 138 -14.58 -10.99 -11.92
C GLN A 138 -14.53 -11.03 -13.43
N ALA A 139 -13.58 -11.76 -13.99
CA ALA A 139 -13.47 -11.92 -15.44
C ALA A 139 -14.68 -12.64 -16.02
N ALA A 140 -15.31 -13.52 -15.24
CA ALA A 140 -16.51 -14.25 -15.67
C ALA A 140 -17.77 -13.39 -15.67
N GLU A 141 -17.74 -12.28 -14.98
CA GLU A 141 -18.85 -11.36 -14.91
C GLU A 141 -18.85 -10.36 -16.08
#